data_da73f45922618277ae5a316d230a9af9
#
_entry.id   da73f45922618277ae5a316d230a9af9
#
_cell.length_a   1.000
_cell.length_b   1.000
_cell.length_c   1.000
_cell.angle_alpha   90.00
_cell.angle_beta   90.00
_cell.angle_gamma   90.00
#
_symmetry.space_group_name_H-M   'P 1'
#
loop_
_entity.id
_entity.type
_entity.pdbx_description
1 polymer ?
#
loop_
_entity_poly.entity_id
_entity_poly.type
_entity_poly.pdbx_seq_one_letter_code
_entity_poly.pdbx_strand_id
1 'polypeptide(L)'
;MKRLHPHFRWKEFVVETLVRMTGISAIFFVLLIMIFLFREAAPAFLEVPLEDLFGTRWYPIEGFYGIVPLLLGSIWVTIGAVVLSVPLGLATAVFIREIAPGWVREILKPLIEILAGIPSVVLGFLGWVVVAPLVQDWLGAPTGLTVFTGSLMLAYMALPTIISISEDAIDAVPKTYRDGALALGATHWQTIWRVVIPAARSGVLMAIMLGVGRAIGETMAVMMVTGNAATLPRGLASFQIGRASCRERVFSTV
;
A
#
# COMPACT_ATOMS: atom_id res chain seq x y z
N MET A 1 45.59 34.15 -5.28
CA MET A 1 45.64 32.68 -5.02
C MET A 1 45.73 32.45 -3.51
N LYS A 2 44.58 32.29 -2.83
CA LYS A 2 44.53 31.89 -1.41
C LYS A 2 44.65 30.37 -1.35
N ARG A 3 45.77 29.88 -0.81
CA ARG A 3 45.95 28.46 -0.48
C ARG A 3 44.99 28.13 0.67
N LEU A 4 43.90 27.39 0.36
CA LEU A 4 43.05 26.78 1.36
C LEU A 4 43.84 25.70 2.05
N HIS A 5 44.21 25.93 3.33
CA HIS A 5 44.77 24.91 4.20
C HIS A 5 43.70 23.80 4.36
N PRO A 6 44.04 22.53 4.12
CA PRO A 6 43.13 21.43 4.39
C PRO A 6 43.12 21.24 5.93
N HIS A 7 42.23 21.94 6.63
CA HIS A 7 41.90 21.53 7.98
C HIS A 7 41.23 20.17 7.85
N PHE A 8 41.95 19.11 8.19
CA PHE A 8 41.44 17.74 8.29
C PHE A 8 40.28 17.79 9.30
N ARG A 9 39.06 17.77 8.79
CA ARG A 9 37.84 17.96 9.60
C ARG A 9 37.46 16.59 10.17
N TRP A 10 38.08 16.21 11.27
CA TRP A 10 37.85 14.98 11.99
C TRP A 10 36.36 14.66 12.14
N LYS A 11 35.55 15.66 12.42
CA LYS A 11 34.10 15.47 12.55
C LYS A 11 33.43 15.00 11.26
N GLU A 12 33.80 15.56 10.11
CA GLU A 12 33.28 15.15 8.80
C GLU A 12 33.72 13.76 8.43
N PHE A 13 34.99 13.44 8.66
CA PHE A 13 35.52 12.10 8.42
C PHE A 13 34.81 11.04 9.26
N VAL A 14 34.57 11.31 10.55
CA VAL A 14 33.83 10.40 11.44
C VAL A 14 32.39 10.21 10.96
N VAL A 15 31.68 11.32 10.65
CA VAL A 15 30.30 11.24 10.15
C VAL A 15 30.22 10.50 8.82
N GLU A 16 31.10 10.80 7.87
CA GLU A 16 31.14 10.11 6.57
C GLU A 16 31.42 8.62 6.73
N THR A 17 32.35 8.26 7.61
CA THR A 17 32.68 6.87 7.90
C THR A 17 31.50 6.15 8.55
N LEU A 18 30.83 6.76 9.53
CA LEU A 18 29.64 6.19 10.17
C LEU A 18 28.51 5.97 9.16
N VAL A 19 28.20 6.96 8.32
CA VAL A 19 27.18 6.82 7.28
C VAL A 19 27.53 5.73 6.28
N ARG A 20 28.81 5.62 5.89
CA ARG A 20 29.27 4.56 5.00
C ARG A 20 29.16 3.18 5.64
N MET A 21 29.58 3.05 6.90
CA MET A 21 29.47 1.79 7.67
C MET A 21 28.02 1.35 7.85
N THR A 22 27.09 2.28 8.19
CA THR A 22 25.67 1.95 8.30
C THR A 22 25.07 1.54 6.96
N GLY A 23 25.44 2.18 5.85
CA GLY A 23 25.02 1.78 4.50
C GLY A 23 25.51 0.38 4.13
N ILE A 24 26.79 0.08 4.39
CA ILE A 24 27.36 -1.25 4.12
C ILE A 24 26.69 -2.31 5.02
N SER A 25 26.48 -2.01 6.30
CA SER A 25 25.81 -2.96 7.21
C SER A 25 24.38 -3.25 6.78
N ALA A 26 23.63 -2.25 6.30
CA ALA A 26 22.27 -2.45 5.77
C ALA A 26 22.27 -3.42 4.57
N ILE A 27 23.18 -3.22 3.61
CA ILE A 27 23.32 -4.12 2.46
C ILE A 27 23.68 -5.55 2.92
N PHE A 28 24.59 -5.65 3.87
CA PHE A 28 25.00 -6.95 4.42
C PHE A 28 23.83 -7.69 5.06
N PHE A 29 23.03 -7.01 5.90
CA PHE A 29 21.86 -7.63 6.53
C PHE A 29 20.79 -8.03 5.51
N VAL A 30 20.52 -7.20 4.50
CA VAL A 30 19.58 -7.56 3.43
C VAL A 30 20.04 -8.81 2.68
N LEU A 31 21.33 -8.89 2.32
CA LEU A 31 21.89 -10.07 1.67
C LEU A 31 21.82 -11.32 2.56
N LEU A 32 22.09 -11.16 3.85
CA LEU A 32 22.01 -12.26 4.81
C LEU A 32 20.59 -12.79 4.94
N ILE A 33 19.59 -11.91 5.04
CA ILE A 33 18.16 -12.27 5.05
C ILE A 33 17.81 -13.00 3.74
N MET A 34 18.25 -12.49 2.59
CA MET A 34 17.97 -13.09 1.30
C MET A 34 18.55 -14.49 1.19
N ILE A 35 19.81 -14.68 1.61
CA ILE A 35 20.48 -15.99 1.63
C ILE A 35 19.76 -16.96 2.57
N PHE A 36 19.35 -16.48 3.76
CA PHE A 36 18.59 -17.28 4.72
C PHE A 36 17.25 -17.74 4.13
N LEU A 37 16.49 -16.83 3.53
CA LEU A 37 15.19 -17.14 2.90
C LEU A 37 15.36 -18.13 1.73
N PHE A 38 16.39 -17.95 0.90
CA PHE A 38 16.69 -18.90 -0.18
C PHE A 38 17.03 -20.30 0.35
N ARG A 39 17.84 -20.37 1.40
CA ARG A 39 18.21 -21.63 2.02
C ARG A 39 17.00 -22.37 2.61
N GLU A 40 16.09 -21.62 3.24
CA GLU A 40 14.86 -22.16 3.84
C GLU A 40 13.84 -22.56 2.77
N ALA A 41 13.74 -21.81 1.68
CA ALA A 41 12.80 -22.08 0.60
C ALA A 41 13.30 -23.18 -0.38
N ALA A 42 14.59 -23.38 -0.52
CA ALA A 42 15.17 -24.32 -1.49
C ALA A 42 14.65 -25.77 -1.34
N PRO A 43 14.53 -26.35 -0.14
CA PRO A 43 13.96 -27.70 0.03
C PRO A 43 12.53 -27.82 -0.49
N ALA A 44 11.70 -26.80 -0.30
CA ALA A 44 10.32 -26.81 -0.76
C ALA A 44 10.21 -26.96 -2.29
N PHE A 45 11.12 -26.35 -3.05
CA PHE A 45 11.17 -26.50 -4.51
C PHE A 45 11.67 -27.86 -4.98
N LEU A 46 12.38 -28.61 -4.10
CA LEU A 46 12.89 -29.95 -4.40
C LEU A 46 11.87 -31.04 -4.01
N GLU A 47 11.08 -30.78 -2.96
CA GLU A 47 10.14 -31.74 -2.39
C GLU A 47 8.73 -31.63 -2.99
N VAL A 48 8.33 -30.43 -3.42
CA VAL A 48 6.99 -30.20 -3.98
C VAL A 48 7.04 -30.15 -5.50
N PRO A 49 6.33 -31.04 -6.20
CA PRO A 49 6.22 -31.01 -7.66
C PRO A 49 5.66 -29.65 -8.14
N LEU A 50 6.19 -29.14 -9.24
CA LEU A 50 5.72 -27.85 -9.80
C LEU A 50 4.22 -27.86 -10.13
N GLU A 51 3.64 -29.02 -10.47
CA GLU A 51 2.22 -29.19 -10.75
C GLU A 51 1.37 -28.91 -9.49
N ASP A 52 1.84 -29.33 -8.32
CA ASP A 52 1.14 -29.11 -7.05
C ASP A 52 1.23 -27.65 -6.59
N LEU A 53 2.30 -26.93 -6.93
CA LEU A 53 2.43 -25.50 -6.66
C LEU A 53 1.37 -24.64 -7.39
N PHE A 54 0.96 -25.04 -8.58
CA PHE A 54 -0.13 -24.40 -9.32
C PHE A 54 -1.52 -24.95 -8.95
N GLY A 55 -1.59 -25.78 -7.91
CA GLY A 55 -2.83 -26.31 -7.37
C GLY A 55 -3.75 -25.23 -6.83
N THR A 56 -5.04 -25.56 -6.75
CA THR A 56 -6.10 -24.66 -6.24
C THR A 56 -6.42 -24.87 -4.76
N ARG A 57 -5.67 -25.73 -4.06
CA ARG A 57 -5.85 -26.05 -2.65
C ARG A 57 -4.57 -25.75 -1.88
N TRP A 58 -4.71 -24.97 -0.82
CA TRP A 58 -3.62 -24.68 0.12
C TRP A 58 -3.96 -25.32 1.48
N TYR A 59 -3.39 -26.48 1.73
CA TYR A 59 -3.55 -27.22 2.99
C TYR A 59 -2.23 -27.94 3.30
N PRO A 60 -1.21 -27.20 3.81
CA PRO A 60 0.13 -27.76 4.07
C PRO A 60 0.14 -28.97 5.01
N ILE A 61 -0.82 -29.06 5.96
CA ILE A 61 -0.94 -30.19 6.89
C ILE A 61 -1.31 -31.49 6.15
N GLU A 62 -2.02 -31.40 5.03
CA GLU A 62 -2.43 -32.54 4.20
C GLU A 62 -1.52 -32.69 2.97
N GLY A 63 -0.43 -31.90 2.86
CA GLY A 63 0.50 -31.96 1.74
C GLY A 63 0.08 -31.20 0.49
N PHE A 64 -0.98 -30.38 0.54
CA PHE A 64 -1.41 -29.54 -0.59
C PHE A 64 -0.79 -28.15 -0.53
N TYR A 65 0.07 -27.80 -1.49
CA TYR A 65 0.82 -26.55 -1.54
C TYR A 65 0.41 -25.62 -2.70
N GLY A 66 -0.85 -25.63 -3.11
CA GLY A 66 -1.33 -24.80 -4.20
C GLY A 66 -1.33 -23.30 -3.87
N ILE A 67 -0.49 -22.50 -4.53
CA ILE A 67 -0.33 -21.05 -4.29
C ILE A 67 -1.36 -20.19 -5.02
N VAL A 68 -2.11 -20.75 -5.96
CA VAL A 68 -3.10 -20.02 -6.80
C VAL A 68 -4.12 -19.25 -5.97
N PRO A 69 -4.75 -19.82 -4.91
CA PRO A 69 -5.69 -19.08 -4.07
C PRO A 69 -5.07 -17.87 -3.37
N LEU A 70 -3.82 -17.99 -2.93
CA LEU A 70 -3.09 -16.90 -2.25
C LEU A 70 -2.79 -15.75 -3.22
N LEU A 71 -2.32 -16.09 -4.43
CA LEU A 71 -2.04 -15.09 -5.47
C LEU A 71 -3.32 -14.36 -5.90
N LEU A 72 -4.39 -15.10 -6.19
CA LEU A 72 -5.67 -14.50 -6.57
C LEU A 72 -6.27 -13.67 -5.45
N GLY A 73 -6.18 -14.11 -4.20
CA GLY A 73 -6.60 -13.34 -3.04
C GLY A 73 -5.87 -12.01 -2.94
N SER A 74 -4.55 -12.02 -3.06
CA SER A 74 -3.71 -10.80 -3.04
C SER A 74 -4.05 -9.84 -4.19
N ILE A 75 -4.25 -10.36 -5.39
CA ILE A 75 -4.64 -9.57 -6.57
C ILE A 75 -5.99 -8.89 -6.36
N TRP A 76 -7.01 -9.63 -5.89
CA TRP A 76 -8.33 -9.08 -5.67
C TRP A 76 -8.36 -7.99 -4.59
N VAL A 77 -7.68 -8.22 -3.45
CA VAL A 77 -7.56 -7.24 -2.38
C VAL A 77 -6.85 -5.98 -2.89
N THR A 78 -5.76 -6.14 -3.65
CA THR A 78 -5.00 -5.02 -4.21
C THR A 78 -5.82 -4.24 -5.23
N ILE A 79 -6.52 -4.91 -6.16
CA ILE A 79 -7.38 -4.24 -7.14
C ILE A 79 -8.46 -3.42 -6.42
N GLY A 80 -9.13 -4.02 -5.43
CA GLY A 80 -10.14 -3.32 -4.63
C GLY A 80 -9.57 -2.10 -3.91
N ALA A 81 -8.37 -2.22 -3.34
CA ALA A 81 -7.68 -1.11 -2.69
C ALA A 81 -7.33 0.02 -3.68
N VAL A 82 -6.81 -0.32 -4.86
CA VAL A 82 -6.42 0.65 -5.90
C VAL A 82 -7.65 1.38 -6.45
N VAL A 83 -8.72 0.65 -6.74
CA VAL A 83 -9.99 1.23 -7.24
C VAL A 83 -10.59 2.25 -6.25
N LEU A 84 -10.41 2.03 -4.95
CA LEU A 84 -10.85 2.97 -3.92
C LEU A 84 -9.86 4.11 -3.69
N SER A 85 -8.57 3.79 -3.52
CA SER A 85 -7.57 4.77 -3.09
C SER A 85 -7.15 5.75 -4.18
N VAL A 86 -7.05 5.31 -5.45
CA VAL A 86 -6.56 6.19 -6.52
C VAL A 86 -7.51 7.34 -6.79
N PRO A 87 -8.82 7.14 -7.05
CA PRO A 87 -9.72 8.26 -7.32
C PRO A 87 -9.89 9.19 -6.10
N LEU A 88 -10.00 8.61 -4.88
CA LEU A 88 -10.11 9.41 -3.67
C LEU A 88 -8.82 10.17 -3.36
N GLY A 89 -7.66 9.54 -3.52
CA GLY A 89 -6.36 10.16 -3.31
C GLY A 89 -6.09 11.31 -4.27
N LEU A 90 -6.35 11.11 -5.56
CA LEU A 90 -6.19 12.16 -6.57
C LEU A 90 -7.18 13.31 -6.37
N ALA A 91 -8.45 13.02 -6.09
CA ALA A 91 -9.44 14.04 -5.80
C ALA A 91 -9.03 14.88 -4.58
N THR A 92 -8.53 14.23 -3.53
CA THR A 92 -8.04 14.91 -2.32
C THR A 92 -6.81 15.76 -2.60
N ALA A 93 -5.84 15.25 -3.38
CA ALA A 93 -4.65 16.00 -3.76
C ALA A 93 -5.00 17.26 -4.58
N VAL A 94 -5.89 17.13 -5.56
CA VAL A 94 -6.39 18.28 -6.34
C VAL A 94 -7.13 19.26 -5.46
N PHE A 95 -7.98 18.78 -4.54
CA PHE A 95 -8.69 19.62 -3.60
C PHE A 95 -7.72 20.43 -2.74
N ILE A 96 -6.76 19.79 -2.11
CA ILE A 96 -5.78 20.44 -1.22
C ILE A 96 -4.97 21.48 -1.99
N ARG A 97 -4.53 21.15 -3.23
CA ARG A 97 -3.62 22.03 -3.96
C ARG A 97 -4.31 23.17 -4.69
N GLU A 98 -5.45 22.93 -5.33
CA GLU A 98 -6.07 23.86 -6.26
C GLU A 98 -7.32 24.58 -5.68
N ILE A 99 -8.00 23.98 -4.69
CA ILE A 99 -9.29 24.46 -4.21
C ILE A 99 -9.24 24.94 -2.77
N ALA A 100 -8.50 24.23 -1.90
CA ALA A 100 -8.50 24.50 -0.47
C ALA A 100 -7.86 25.87 -0.14
N PRO A 101 -8.45 26.66 0.77
CA PRO A 101 -7.82 27.87 1.29
C PRO A 101 -6.56 27.51 2.08
N GLY A 102 -5.60 28.46 2.18
CA GLY A 102 -4.28 28.21 2.75
C GLY A 102 -4.29 27.56 4.15
N TRP A 103 -5.18 28.03 5.03
CA TRP A 103 -5.30 27.48 6.39
C TRP A 103 -5.74 25.99 6.41
N VAL A 104 -6.61 25.58 5.46
CA VAL A 104 -7.03 24.17 5.32
C VAL A 104 -5.85 23.31 4.89
N ARG A 105 -5.03 23.79 3.94
CA ARG A 105 -3.83 23.08 3.49
C ARG A 105 -2.82 22.90 4.61
N GLU A 106 -2.58 23.96 5.41
CA GLU A 106 -1.65 23.93 6.54
C GLU A 106 -2.05 22.91 7.61
N ILE A 107 -3.34 22.60 7.73
CA ILE A 107 -3.85 21.59 8.66
C ILE A 107 -3.87 20.18 8.02
N LEU A 108 -4.36 20.07 6.78
CA LEU A 108 -4.55 18.76 6.15
C LEU A 108 -3.24 18.06 5.81
N LYS A 109 -2.22 18.81 5.36
CA LYS A 109 -0.93 18.21 4.98
C LYS A 109 -0.26 17.50 6.16
N PRO A 110 -0.06 18.13 7.33
CA PRO A 110 0.47 17.42 8.51
C PRO A 110 -0.41 16.26 8.99
N LEU A 111 -1.73 16.38 8.90
CA LEU A 111 -2.65 15.30 9.28
C LEU A 111 -2.43 14.05 8.41
N ILE A 112 -2.29 14.24 7.08
CA ILE A 112 -2.02 13.15 6.14
C ILE A 112 -0.65 12.52 6.42
N GLU A 113 0.36 13.32 6.73
CA GLU A 113 1.69 12.83 7.09
C GLU A 113 1.68 12.02 8.39
N ILE A 114 0.93 12.47 9.41
CA ILE A 114 0.72 11.72 10.66
C ILE A 114 0.03 10.38 10.38
N LEU A 115 -1.01 10.37 9.53
CA LEU A 115 -1.68 9.13 9.11
C LEU A 115 -0.71 8.15 8.44
N ALA A 116 0.19 8.64 7.60
CA ALA A 116 1.20 7.82 6.94
C ALA A 116 2.19 7.18 7.93
N GLY A 117 2.40 7.80 9.10
CA GLY A 117 3.30 7.35 10.16
C GLY A 117 2.71 6.29 11.09
N ILE A 118 1.40 6.02 11.04
CA ILE A 118 0.78 5.01 11.90
C ILE A 118 1.28 3.61 11.51
N PRO A 119 1.77 2.79 12.48
CA PRO A 119 2.20 1.43 12.20
C PRO A 119 1.07 0.58 11.59
N SER A 120 1.37 -0.18 10.55
CA SER A 120 0.39 -0.99 9.81
C SER A 120 -0.32 -2.02 10.69
N VAL A 121 0.40 -2.59 11.67
CA VAL A 121 -0.17 -3.53 12.65
C VAL A 121 -1.29 -2.89 13.47
N VAL A 122 -1.14 -1.62 13.88
CA VAL A 122 -2.17 -0.88 14.62
C VAL A 122 -3.41 -0.69 13.75
N LEU A 123 -3.21 -0.32 12.48
CA LEU A 123 -4.30 -0.18 11.53
C LEU A 123 -4.97 -1.52 11.22
N GLY A 124 -4.20 -2.60 11.10
CA GLY A 124 -4.73 -3.96 10.96
C GLY A 124 -5.58 -4.39 12.15
N PHE A 125 -5.11 -4.11 13.37
CA PHE A 125 -5.87 -4.37 14.59
C PHE A 125 -7.17 -3.56 14.64
N LEU A 126 -7.10 -2.26 14.32
CA LEU A 126 -8.29 -1.41 14.23
C LEU A 126 -9.27 -1.93 13.17
N GLY A 127 -8.76 -2.35 12.03
CA GLY A 127 -9.53 -2.97 10.97
C GLY A 127 -10.26 -4.23 11.44
N TRP A 128 -9.60 -5.06 12.22
CA TRP A 128 -10.18 -6.28 12.76
C TRP A 128 -11.24 -6.01 13.82
N VAL A 129 -10.98 -5.08 14.76
CA VAL A 129 -11.85 -4.84 15.92
C VAL A 129 -13.02 -3.92 15.57
N VAL A 130 -12.84 -2.95 14.68
CA VAL A 130 -13.84 -1.92 14.37
C VAL A 130 -14.43 -2.11 12.99
N VAL A 131 -13.58 -2.20 11.95
CA VAL A 131 -14.06 -2.18 10.56
C VAL A 131 -14.70 -3.52 10.18
N ALA A 132 -14.12 -4.64 10.59
CA ALA A 132 -14.67 -5.95 10.25
C ALA A 132 -16.09 -6.16 10.82
N PRO A 133 -16.41 -5.86 12.10
CA PRO A 133 -17.78 -5.92 12.60
C PRO A 133 -18.73 -5.00 11.85
N LEU A 134 -18.32 -3.76 11.57
CA LEU A 134 -19.15 -2.82 10.81
C LEU A 134 -19.48 -3.34 9.40
N VAL A 135 -18.51 -3.92 8.72
CA VAL A 135 -18.71 -4.52 7.39
C VAL A 135 -19.60 -5.76 7.49
N GLN A 136 -19.45 -6.57 8.55
CA GLN A 136 -20.30 -7.72 8.82
C GLN A 136 -21.76 -7.33 8.95
N ASP A 137 -22.05 -6.32 9.78
CA ASP A 137 -23.41 -5.82 10.04
C ASP A 137 -24.01 -5.19 8.79
N TRP A 138 -23.21 -4.39 8.05
CA TRP A 138 -23.68 -3.69 6.86
C TRP A 138 -23.99 -4.62 5.70
N LEU A 139 -23.21 -5.69 5.52
CA LEU A 139 -23.39 -6.64 4.43
C LEU A 139 -24.24 -7.86 4.82
N GLY A 140 -24.60 -8.03 6.09
CA GLY A 140 -25.28 -9.21 6.60
C GLY A 140 -24.47 -10.48 6.41
N ALA A 141 -23.13 -10.38 6.39
CA ALA A 141 -22.22 -11.49 6.14
C ALA A 141 -21.98 -12.31 7.43
N PRO A 142 -21.67 -13.60 7.34
CA PRO A 142 -21.39 -14.43 8.52
C PRO A 142 -20.11 -14.01 9.25
N THR A 143 -19.21 -13.29 8.58
CA THR A 143 -17.97 -12.75 9.15
C THR A 143 -17.59 -11.46 8.45
N GLY A 144 -17.02 -10.51 9.20
CA GLY A 144 -16.49 -9.26 8.66
C GLY A 144 -15.07 -9.38 8.07
N LEU A 145 -14.42 -10.55 8.23
CA LEU A 145 -13.08 -10.81 7.69
C LEU A 145 -13.18 -11.20 6.22
N THR A 146 -13.20 -10.21 5.35
CA THR A 146 -13.48 -10.36 3.92
C THR A 146 -12.44 -9.68 3.06
N VAL A 147 -12.40 -10.03 1.76
CA VAL A 147 -11.61 -9.33 0.74
C VAL A 147 -11.97 -7.84 0.71
N PHE A 148 -13.25 -7.51 0.87
CA PHE A 148 -13.73 -6.13 0.88
C PHE A 148 -13.13 -5.32 2.06
N THR A 149 -13.17 -5.89 3.27
CA THR A 149 -12.59 -5.25 4.46
C THR A 149 -11.08 -5.07 4.29
N GLY A 150 -10.38 -6.08 3.75
CA GLY A 150 -8.97 -5.99 3.40
C GLY A 150 -8.70 -4.88 2.38
N SER A 151 -9.50 -4.81 1.32
CA SER A 151 -9.39 -3.76 0.29
C SER A 151 -9.60 -2.36 0.86
N LEU A 152 -10.58 -2.20 1.75
CA LEU A 152 -10.86 -0.93 2.41
C LEU A 152 -9.71 -0.47 3.30
N MET A 153 -9.16 -1.39 4.10
CA MET A 153 -8.01 -1.08 4.96
C MET A 153 -6.74 -0.78 4.16
N LEU A 154 -6.48 -1.54 3.11
CA LEU A 154 -5.36 -1.26 2.21
C LEU A 154 -5.52 0.09 1.49
N ALA A 155 -6.74 0.40 1.02
CA ALA A 155 -7.03 1.69 0.41
C ALA A 155 -6.72 2.83 1.37
N TYR A 156 -7.20 2.72 2.63
CA TYR A 156 -6.93 3.71 3.66
C TYR A 156 -5.42 3.93 3.90
N MET A 157 -4.63 2.85 3.90
CA MET A 157 -3.17 2.91 4.11
C MET A 157 -2.41 3.46 2.89
N ALA A 158 -2.92 3.26 1.68
CA ALA A 158 -2.33 3.78 0.45
C ALA A 158 -2.66 5.26 0.21
N LEU A 159 -3.82 5.74 0.71
CA LEU A 159 -4.30 7.11 0.53
C LEU A 159 -3.27 8.19 0.88
N PRO A 160 -2.62 8.18 2.06
CA PRO A 160 -1.67 9.24 2.42
C PRO A 160 -0.51 9.35 1.42
N THR A 161 0.00 8.23 0.94
CA THR A 161 1.09 8.18 -0.04
C THR A 161 0.66 8.77 -1.39
N ILE A 162 -0.52 8.36 -1.88
CA ILE A 162 -1.06 8.88 -3.15
C ILE A 162 -1.34 10.37 -3.05
N ILE A 163 -1.94 10.83 -1.96
CA ILE A 163 -2.30 12.24 -1.75
C ILE A 163 -1.04 13.10 -1.70
N SER A 164 -0.07 12.76 -0.83
CA SER A 164 1.12 13.57 -0.60
C SER A 164 1.95 13.72 -1.89
N ILE A 165 2.24 12.61 -2.57
CA ILE A 165 3.07 12.65 -3.79
C ILE A 165 2.31 13.29 -4.96
N SER A 166 0.99 13.10 -5.07
CA SER A 166 0.19 13.76 -6.11
C SER A 166 0.09 15.27 -5.86
N GLU A 167 -0.08 15.69 -4.60
CA GLU A 167 -0.09 17.11 -4.22
C GLU A 167 1.23 17.78 -4.57
N ASP A 168 2.38 17.15 -4.23
CA ASP A 168 3.70 17.66 -4.58
C ASP A 168 3.90 17.73 -6.11
N ALA A 169 3.40 16.74 -6.86
CA ALA A 169 3.47 16.74 -8.33
C ALA A 169 2.63 17.85 -8.96
N ILE A 170 1.46 18.16 -8.41
CA ILE A 170 0.60 19.25 -8.86
C ILE A 170 1.23 20.60 -8.48
N ASP A 171 1.87 20.68 -7.31
CA ASP A 171 2.58 21.89 -6.86
C ASP A 171 3.76 22.24 -7.77
N ALA A 172 4.48 21.24 -8.25
CA ALA A 172 5.63 21.41 -9.14
C ALA A 172 5.27 22.00 -10.51
N VAL A 173 3.99 22.04 -10.90
CA VAL A 173 3.57 22.68 -12.16
C VAL A 173 3.76 24.20 -12.09
N PRO A 174 4.54 24.81 -13.01
CA PRO A 174 4.81 26.25 -12.99
C PRO A 174 3.53 27.08 -13.04
N LYS A 175 3.50 28.17 -12.26
CA LYS A 175 2.36 29.10 -12.22
C LYS A 175 2.05 29.71 -13.59
N THR A 176 3.06 29.89 -14.44
CA THR A 176 2.93 30.41 -15.80
C THR A 176 1.95 29.60 -16.67
N TYR A 177 1.80 28.30 -16.43
CA TYR A 177 0.83 27.48 -17.16
C TYR A 177 -0.61 27.82 -16.72
N ARG A 178 -0.82 28.05 -15.42
CA ARG A 178 -2.12 28.45 -14.87
C ARG A 178 -2.50 29.85 -15.35
N ASP A 179 -1.58 30.79 -15.23
CA ASP A 179 -1.80 32.20 -15.61
C ASP A 179 -2.03 32.32 -17.13
N GLY A 180 -1.29 31.58 -17.95
CA GLY A 180 -1.49 31.52 -19.39
C GLY A 180 -2.87 31.00 -19.80
N ALA A 181 -3.36 29.92 -19.15
CA ALA A 181 -4.69 29.39 -19.42
C ALA A 181 -5.80 30.36 -19.03
N LEU A 182 -5.67 31.02 -17.88
CA LEU A 182 -6.63 32.03 -17.42
C LEU A 182 -6.61 33.26 -18.34
N ALA A 183 -5.45 33.70 -18.83
CA ALA A 183 -5.33 34.82 -19.77
C ALA A 183 -6.01 34.53 -21.11
N LEU A 184 -6.10 33.24 -21.52
CA LEU A 184 -6.85 32.80 -22.72
C LEU A 184 -8.35 32.64 -22.45
N GLY A 185 -8.84 33.02 -21.26
CA GLY A 185 -10.27 32.95 -20.91
C GLY A 185 -10.74 31.58 -20.40
N ALA A 186 -9.83 30.65 -20.06
CA ALA A 186 -10.22 29.39 -19.44
C ALA A 186 -10.75 29.63 -18.00
N THR A 187 -11.78 28.88 -17.62
CA THR A 187 -12.24 28.88 -16.23
C THR A 187 -11.24 28.16 -15.34
N HIS A 188 -11.27 28.43 -14.03
CA HIS A 188 -10.38 27.77 -13.06
C HIS A 188 -10.47 26.24 -13.15
N TRP A 189 -11.68 25.68 -13.30
CA TRP A 189 -11.92 24.25 -13.46
C TRP A 189 -11.32 23.68 -14.77
N GLN A 190 -11.46 24.43 -15.88
CA GLN A 190 -10.84 24.05 -17.15
C GLN A 190 -9.32 24.07 -17.06
N THR A 191 -8.75 25.03 -16.34
CA THR A 191 -7.30 25.12 -16.11
C THR A 191 -6.79 23.89 -15.36
N ILE A 192 -7.49 23.46 -14.28
CA ILE A 192 -7.11 22.27 -13.52
C ILE A 192 -7.11 21.03 -14.42
N TRP A 193 -8.23 20.74 -15.08
CA TRP A 193 -8.40 19.48 -15.81
C TRP A 193 -7.65 19.43 -17.16
N ARG A 194 -7.50 20.56 -17.85
CA ARG A 194 -6.91 20.58 -19.20
C ARG A 194 -5.45 21.01 -19.23
N VAL A 195 -4.96 21.63 -18.15
CA VAL A 195 -3.59 22.14 -18.13
C VAL A 195 -2.79 21.55 -16.97
N VAL A 196 -3.27 21.70 -15.72
CA VAL A 196 -2.50 21.33 -14.54
C VAL A 196 -2.35 19.81 -14.40
N ILE A 197 -3.44 19.05 -14.44
CA ILE A 197 -3.39 17.58 -14.31
C ILE A 197 -2.60 16.93 -15.45
N PRO A 198 -2.80 17.29 -16.72
CA PRO A 198 -1.96 16.77 -17.81
C PRO A 198 -0.49 17.15 -17.70
N ALA A 199 -0.17 18.35 -17.20
CA ALA A 199 1.21 18.76 -16.94
C ALA A 199 1.86 17.96 -15.79
N ALA A 200 1.10 17.63 -14.73
CA ALA A 200 1.55 16.84 -13.60
C ALA A 200 1.53 15.32 -13.82
N ARG A 201 1.12 14.83 -15.00
CA ARG A 201 0.81 13.40 -15.26
C ARG A 201 1.92 12.43 -14.84
N SER A 202 3.18 12.78 -15.08
CA SER A 202 4.32 11.91 -14.73
C SER A 202 4.44 11.73 -13.22
N GLY A 203 4.30 12.81 -12.44
CA GLY A 203 4.33 12.74 -10.99
C GLY A 203 3.09 12.06 -10.41
N VAL A 204 1.91 12.31 -10.97
CA VAL A 204 0.67 11.61 -10.59
C VAL A 204 0.76 10.12 -10.85
N LEU A 205 1.30 9.69 -12.00
CA LEU A 205 1.53 8.27 -12.27
C LEU A 205 2.52 7.67 -11.27
N MET A 206 3.59 8.39 -10.91
CA MET A 206 4.53 7.94 -9.88
C MET A 206 3.84 7.78 -8.53
N ALA A 207 2.98 8.72 -8.13
CA ALA A 207 2.19 8.65 -6.90
C ALA A 207 1.31 7.39 -6.86
N ILE A 208 0.61 7.10 -7.96
CA ILE A 208 -0.21 5.89 -8.11
C ILE A 208 0.65 4.63 -8.00
N MET A 209 1.77 4.56 -8.71
CA MET A 209 2.66 3.38 -8.67
C MET A 209 3.23 3.13 -7.28
N LEU A 210 3.61 4.20 -6.55
CA LEU A 210 4.08 4.08 -5.18
C LEU A 210 2.97 3.66 -4.22
N GLY A 211 1.75 4.17 -4.38
CA GLY A 211 0.59 3.74 -3.61
C GLY A 211 0.23 2.27 -3.86
N VAL A 212 0.26 1.84 -5.11
CA VAL A 212 0.07 0.41 -5.50
C VAL A 212 1.18 -0.45 -4.92
N GLY A 213 2.45 -0.02 -5.03
CA GLY A 213 3.58 -0.74 -4.45
C GLY A 213 3.45 -0.90 -2.93
N ARG A 214 2.97 0.14 -2.23
CA ARG A 214 2.67 0.07 -0.79
C ARG A 214 1.54 -0.93 -0.50
N ALA A 215 0.47 -0.92 -1.29
CA ALA A 215 -0.65 -1.86 -1.13
C ALA A 215 -0.21 -3.32 -1.35
N ILE A 216 0.60 -3.61 -2.37
CA ILE A 216 1.13 -4.96 -2.64
C ILE A 216 2.08 -5.42 -1.53
N GLY A 217 2.90 -4.51 -1.00
CA GLY A 217 3.88 -4.81 0.05
C GLY A 217 3.28 -5.00 1.45
N GLU A 218 2.00 -4.68 1.65
CA GLU A 218 1.36 -4.80 2.96
C GLU A 218 0.97 -6.25 3.27
N THR A 219 1.55 -6.79 4.33
CA THR A 219 1.32 -8.18 4.72
C THR A 219 0.57 -8.30 6.04
N MET A 220 0.98 -7.56 7.08
CA MET A 220 0.47 -7.73 8.44
C MET A 220 -0.97 -7.28 8.60
N ALA A 221 -1.33 -6.10 8.09
CA ALA A 221 -2.70 -5.60 8.18
C ALA A 221 -3.67 -6.50 7.40
N VAL A 222 -3.28 -6.95 6.21
CA VAL A 222 -4.10 -7.85 5.38
C VAL A 222 -4.33 -9.18 6.09
N MET A 223 -3.30 -9.82 6.65
CA MET A 223 -3.44 -11.07 7.41
C MET A 223 -4.44 -10.95 8.56
N MET A 224 -4.45 -9.81 9.27
CA MET A 224 -5.36 -9.60 10.38
C MET A 224 -6.82 -9.43 9.95
N VAL A 225 -7.05 -8.85 8.77
CA VAL A 225 -8.38 -8.38 8.34
C VAL A 225 -9.05 -9.30 7.32
N THR A 226 -8.29 -10.12 6.57
CA THR A 226 -8.84 -11.04 5.54
C THR A 226 -9.08 -12.47 6.04
N GLY A 227 -8.64 -12.82 7.27
CA GLY A 227 -9.00 -14.07 7.93
C GLY A 227 -8.20 -15.31 7.55
N ASN A 228 -7.11 -15.22 6.79
CA ASN A 228 -6.14 -16.31 6.49
C ASN A 228 -6.72 -17.62 5.87
N ALA A 229 -7.93 -17.62 5.33
CA ALA A 229 -8.44 -18.81 4.66
C ALA A 229 -8.03 -18.82 3.19
N ALA A 230 -7.21 -19.76 2.79
CA ALA A 230 -6.74 -19.93 1.42
C ALA A 230 -7.81 -20.63 0.55
N THR A 231 -8.94 -19.95 0.32
CA THR A 231 -9.99 -20.41 -0.59
C THR A 231 -10.01 -19.54 -1.85
N LEU A 232 -10.38 -20.11 -2.99
CA LEU A 232 -10.50 -19.36 -4.23
C LEU A 232 -11.56 -18.26 -4.09
N PRO A 233 -11.18 -16.98 -4.27
CA PRO A 233 -12.14 -15.88 -4.26
C PRO A 233 -13.06 -16.03 -5.48
N ARG A 234 -14.36 -16.20 -5.25
CA ARG A 234 -15.38 -16.31 -6.31
C ARG A 234 -15.86 -14.97 -6.85
N GLY A 235 -15.02 -13.91 -6.73
CA GLY A 235 -15.29 -12.53 -7.15
C GLY A 235 -15.24 -11.53 -6.00
N LEU A 236 -15.38 -10.22 -6.27
CA LEU A 236 -15.45 -9.16 -5.25
C LEU A 236 -16.61 -9.37 -4.24
N ALA A 237 -17.63 -10.11 -4.64
CA ALA A 237 -18.77 -10.48 -3.80
C ALA A 237 -18.58 -11.80 -3.05
N SER A 238 -17.49 -12.53 -3.25
CA SER A 238 -17.16 -13.70 -2.42
C SER A 238 -16.63 -13.24 -1.08
N PHE A 239 -17.55 -12.84 -0.25
CA PHE A 239 -17.37 -12.37 1.11
C PHE A 239 -16.93 -13.45 2.10
N GLN A 240 -16.46 -14.58 1.63
CA GLN A 240 -16.11 -15.73 2.44
C GLN A 240 -14.72 -16.24 2.09
N ILE A 241 -13.73 -15.62 2.67
CA ILE A 241 -12.54 -16.39 3.03
C ILE A 241 -12.83 -16.88 4.44
N GLY A 242 -13.67 -17.91 4.53
CA GLY A 242 -14.33 -18.28 5.77
C GLY A 242 -13.55 -19.25 6.61
N ARG A 243 -13.39 -18.93 7.87
CA ARG A 243 -13.29 -19.91 8.97
C ARG A 243 -14.61 -20.64 9.24
N ALA A 244 -15.72 -20.26 8.62
CA ALA A 244 -17.04 -20.84 8.88
C ALA A 244 -17.11 -22.34 8.52
N SER A 245 -16.41 -22.80 7.49
CA SER A 245 -16.44 -24.23 7.10
C SER A 245 -15.70 -25.17 8.05
N CYS A 246 -14.77 -24.68 8.88
CA CYS A 246 -14.12 -25.50 9.89
C CYS A 246 -14.94 -25.61 11.20
N ARG A 247 -15.78 -24.61 11.53
CA ARG A 247 -16.52 -24.61 12.78
C ARG A 247 -17.80 -25.48 12.73
N GLU A 248 -18.44 -25.55 11.59
CA GLU A 248 -19.64 -26.38 11.43
C GLU A 248 -19.37 -27.89 11.40
N ARG A 249 -18.20 -28.33 10.91
CA ARG A 249 -17.87 -29.76 10.89
C ARG A 249 -17.45 -30.33 12.23
N VAL A 250 -17.01 -29.51 13.19
CA VAL A 250 -16.61 -29.98 14.52
C VAL A 250 -17.81 -30.13 15.45
N PHE A 251 -18.93 -29.43 15.20
CA PHE A 251 -20.12 -29.49 16.05
C PHE A 251 -21.25 -30.40 15.49
N SER A 252 -21.10 -30.94 14.28
CA SER A 252 -22.11 -31.87 13.73
C SER A 252 -21.77 -33.35 13.93
N THR A 253 -20.73 -33.67 14.70
CA THR A 253 -20.28 -35.04 15.01
C THR A 253 -20.21 -35.32 16.52
N VAL A 254 -21.06 -34.64 17.33
CA VAL A 254 -21.32 -35.07 18.73
C VAL A 254 -22.82 -35.27 18.89
#